data_1c9f60ca5e8eaac6eaffcfd827f1c53b
#
_entry.id   1c9f60ca5e8eaac6eaffcfd827f1c53b
#
_cell.length_a   1.000
_cell.length_b   1.000
_cell.length_c   1.000
_cell.angle_alpha   90.00
_cell.angle_beta   90.00
_cell.angle_gamma   90.00
#
_symmetry.space_group_name_H-M   'P 1'
#
loop_
_entity.id
_entity.type
_entity.pdbx_description
1 polymer ?
#
loop_
_entity_poly.entity_id
_entity_poly.type
_entity_poly.pdbx_seq_one_letter_code
_entity_poly.pdbx_strand_id
1 'polypeptide(L)'
;GLGVSNLTVEIDAFELPGLDGSGLDFLKAIKKAGIVEQGVPSPCFEIMEPTGVELNGCSIYVVPDKEFKISYVLDYDNPVLKSQFFNATITPQLFEENIAPARTFCLESEAEELKKNGLGKGADYDNTLVVGKKGVIRNTVRFPDEFVRHKVLDFIGDLYLLGMPIRGHVFAVKSGHTLNIQLLKKIYAQKEKH
;
A
#
# COMPACT_ATOMS: atom_id res chain seq x y z
N GLY A 1 -8.19 -1.93 4.13
CA GLY A 1 -7.46 -1.91 5.39
C GLY A 1 -8.40 -1.89 6.60
N LEU A 2 -9.47 -1.10 6.56
CA LEU A 2 -10.48 -1.02 7.64
C LEU A 2 -11.52 -2.15 7.61
N GLY A 3 -11.56 -2.97 6.56
CA GLY A 3 -12.59 -4.00 6.37
C GLY A 3 -13.96 -3.45 5.95
N VAL A 4 -14.03 -2.21 5.45
CA VAL A 4 -15.27 -1.60 4.95
C VAL A 4 -15.57 -2.15 3.56
N SER A 5 -16.75 -2.80 3.40
CA SER A 5 -17.15 -3.43 2.15
C SER A 5 -17.96 -2.51 1.24
N ASN A 6 -18.76 -1.62 1.80
CA ASN A 6 -19.64 -0.73 1.06
C ASN A 6 -19.40 0.71 1.50
N LEU A 7 -19.04 1.57 0.56
CA LEU A 7 -18.74 2.98 0.80
C LEU A 7 -19.08 3.79 -0.44
N THR A 8 -19.73 4.93 -0.25
CA THR A 8 -19.90 5.94 -1.28
C THR A 8 -18.95 7.11 -0.98
N VAL A 9 -18.12 7.45 -1.96
CA VAL A 9 -17.20 8.59 -1.89
C VAL A 9 -17.57 9.56 -3.00
N GLU A 10 -17.93 10.79 -2.65
CA GLU A 10 -18.20 11.86 -3.60
C GLU A 10 -17.01 12.81 -3.64
N ILE A 11 -16.52 13.11 -4.83
CA ILE A 11 -15.42 14.04 -5.07
C ILE A 11 -15.82 15.05 -6.15
N ASP A 12 -15.32 16.26 -6.04
CA ASP A 12 -15.56 17.37 -6.98
C ASP A 12 -14.36 17.60 -7.93
N ALA A 13 -13.44 16.64 -7.99
CA ALA A 13 -12.24 16.68 -8.83
C ALA A 13 -12.01 15.34 -9.53
N PHE A 14 -11.09 15.28 -10.49
CA PHE A 14 -10.73 14.05 -11.19
C PHE A 14 -9.87 13.10 -10.33
N GLU A 15 -9.20 13.62 -9.30
CA GLU A 15 -8.28 12.86 -8.44
C GLU A 15 -8.60 13.14 -6.98
N LEU A 16 -8.38 12.13 -6.14
CA LEU A 16 -8.40 12.31 -4.69
C LEU A 16 -7.24 13.22 -4.25
N PRO A 17 -7.41 14.04 -3.20
CA PRO A 17 -6.33 14.88 -2.70
C PRO A 17 -5.21 14.02 -2.10
N GLY A 18 -3.96 14.43 -2.30
CA GLY A 18 -2.79 13.76 -1.71
C GLY A 18 -2.71 13.90 -0.19
N LEU A 19 -3.37 14.91 0.38
CA LEU A 19 -3.37 15.25 1.82
C LEU A 19 -1.94 15.30 2.36
N ASP A 20 -1.63 14.52 3.41
CA ASP A 20 -0.29 14.42 3.99
C ASP A 20 0.56 13.29 3.37
N GLY A 21 0.09 12.67 2.28
CA GLY A 21 0.74 11.55 1.61
C GLY A 21 0.52 10.19 2.29
N SER A 22 -0.38 10.12 3.27
CA SER A 22 -0.76 8.88 3.98
C SER A 22 -2.25 8.59 3.85
N GLY A 23 -2.69 7.42 4.34
CA GLY A 23 -4.11 7.05 4.44
C GLY A 23 -4.82 7.60 5.68
N LEU A 24 -4.12 8.32 6.56
CA LEU A 24 -4.63 8.65 7.90
C LEU A 24 -5.86 9.55 7.89
N ASP A 25 -5.87 10.59 7.07
CA ASP A 25 -6.99 11.52 7.05
C ASP A 25 -8.22 10.94 6.34
N PHE A 26 -8.03 10.09 5.34
CA PHE A 26 -9.12 9.28 4.77
C PHE A 26 -9.71 8.32 5.81
N LEU A 27 -8.87 7.65 6.58
CA LEU A 27 -9.29 6.79 7.68
C LEU A 27 -10.14 7.57 8.71
N LYS A 28 -9.67 8.74 9.13
CA LYS A 28 -10.42 9.62 10.05
C LYS A 28 -11.77 10.04 9.48
N ALA A 29 -11.81 10.39 8.18
CA ALA A 29 -13.05 10.76 7.50
C ALA A 29 -14.06 9.60 7.47
N ILE A 30 -13.62 8.38 7.14
CA ILE A 30 -14.46 7.18 7.14
C ILE A 30 -14.98 6.89 8.56
N LYS A 31 -14.12 6.93 9.57
CA LYS A 31 -14.54 6.72 10.96
C LYS A 31 -15.51 7.78 11.45
N LYS A 32 -15.33 9.04 11.03
CA LYS A 32 -16.25 10.15 11.36
C LYS A 32 -17.62 9.97 10.70
N ALA A 33 -17.66 9.42 9.48
CA ALA A 33 -18.93 9.09 8.81
C ALA A 33 -19.69 7.96 9.52
N GLY A 34 -18.98 7.12 10.27
CA GLY A 34 -19.51 5.96 10.97
C GLY A 34 -19.42 4.67 10.14
N ILE A 35 -19.09 3.58 10.81
CA ILE A 35 -19.03 2.24 10.22
C ILE A 35 -20.13 1.41 10.87
N VAL A 36 -20.99 0.80 10.07
CA VAL A 36 -22.16 0.03 10.53
C VAL A 36 -22.04 -1.41 10.06
N GLU A 37 -22.16 -2.35 10.97
CA GLU A 37 -22.23 -3.77 10.65
C GLU A 37 -23.54 -4.10 9.94
N GLN A 38 -23.45 -4.77 8.79
CA GLN A 38 -24.61 -5.08 7.96
C GLN A 38 -25.22 -6.46 8.23
N GLY A 39 -24.64 -7.24 9.15
CA GLY A 39 -25.12 -8.56 9.54
C GLY A 39 -24.95 -9.66 8.49
N VAL A 40 -24.24 -9.39 7.42
CA VAL A 40 -23.92 -10.35 6.34
C VAL A 40 -22.41 -10.46 6.23
N PRO A 41 -21.84 -11.68 6.22
CA PRO A 41 -20.39 -11.85 6.03
C PRO A 41 -19.94 -11.24 4.70
N SER A 42 -18.83 -10.50 4.72
CA SER A 42 -18.20 -10.02 3.50
C SER A 42 -17.58 -11.21 2.75
N PRO A 43 -17.84 -11.35 1.43
CA PRO A 43 -17.17 -12.37 0.65
C PRO A 43 -15.67 -12.16 0.70
N CYS A 44 -14.92 -13.24 0.79
CA CYS A 44 -13.47 -13.26 0.84
C CYS A 44 -12.94 -14.31 -0.14
N PHE A 45 -11.92 -13.98 -0.91
CA PHE A 45 -11.28 -14.94 -1.80
C PHE A 45 -10.14 -15.65 -1.06
N GLU A 46 -10.26 -16.96 -0.93
CA GLU A 46 -9.21 -17.80 -0.34
C GLU A 46 -8.20 -18.19 -1.42
N ILE A 47 -6.92 -17.90 -1.17
CA ILE A 47 -5.84 -18.34 -2.05
C ILE A 47 -5.67 -19.85 -1.86
N MET A 48 -5.97 -20.62 -2.89
CA MET A 48 -5.90 -22.09 -2.87
C MET A 48 -4.54 -22.61 -3.35
N GLU A 49 -3.90 -21.88 -4.28
CA GLU A 49 -2.62 -22.27 -4.87
C GLU A 49 -1.63 -21.10 -4.84
N PRO A 50 -0.33 -21.37 -4.60
CA PRO A 50 0.70 -20.35 -4.71
C PRO A 50 0.71 -19.71 -6.11
N THR A 51 0.76 -18.39 -6.16
CA THR A 51 0.96 -17.67 -7.42
C THR A 51 1.85 -16.45 -7.19
N GLY A 52 2.52 -15.99 -8.23
CA GLY A 52 3.43 -14.86 -8.11
C GLY A 52 3.91 -14.32 -9.43
N VAL A 53 4.65 -13.24 -9.33
CA VAL A 53 5.25 -12.50 -10.45
C VAL A 53 6.66 -12.09 -10.08
N GLU A 54 7.56 -12.21 -11.05
CA GLU A 54 8.93 -11.70 -10.96
C GLU A 54 9.24 -10.82 -12.16
N LEU A 55 9.93 -9.73 -11.94
CA LEU A 55 10.39 -8.82 -12.99
C LEU A 55 11.59 -8.01 -12.49
N ASN A 56 12.69 -8.06 -13.24
CA ASN A 56 13.89 -7.21 -12.99
C ASN A 56 14.41 -7.25 -11.54
N GLY A 57 14.48 -8.43 -10.93
CA GLY A 57 14.95 -8.60 -9.55
C GLY A 57 13.96 -8.16 -8.47
N CYS A 58 12.74 -7.80 -8.86
CA CYS A 58 11.61 -7.58 -7.98
C CYS A 58 10.68 -8.77 -8.02
N SER A 59 10.01 -9.10 -6.93
CA SER A 59 9.09 -10.24 -6.88
C SER A 59 7.93 -9.99 -5.94
N ILE A 60 6.80 -10.62 -6.25
CA ILE A 60 5.65 -10.68 -5.36
C ILE A 60 4.93 -12.01 -5.55
N TYR A 61 4.66 -12.70 -4.44
CA TYR A 61 3.99 -13.98 -4.39
C TYR A 61 2.88 -13.95 -3.36
N VAL A 62 1.88 -14.78 -3.56
CA VAL A 62 0.89 -15.10 -2.53
C VAL A 62 0.78 -16.61 -2.39
N VAL A 63 0.70 -17.09 -1.16
CA VAL A 63 0.52 -18.49 -0.82
C VAL A 63 -0.73 -18.67 0.05
N PRO A 64 -1.33 -19.87 0.11
CA PRO A 64 -2.45 -20.16 1.00
C PRO A 64 -2.13 -19.83 2.46
N ASP A 65 -3.03 -19.14 3.13
CA ASP A 65 -3.03 -18.91 4.58
C ASP A 65 -4.47 -18.66 5.05
N LYS A 66 -4.75 -18.95 6.32
CA LYS A 66 -6.07 -18.72 6.93
C LYS A 66 -6.37 -17.25 7.20
N GLU A 67 -5.32 -16.42 7.24
CA GLU A 67 -5.40 -14.99 7.52
C GLU A 67 -4.83 -14.19 6.35
N PHE A 68 -5.06 -12.89 6.33
CA PHE A 68 -4.36 -12.01 5.40
C PHE A 68 -3.07 -11.53 6.04
N LYS A 69 -1.93 -11.99 5.50
CA LYS A 69 -0.59 -11.66 5.98
C LYS A 69 0.24 -11.01 4.89
N ILE A 70 1.12 -10.11 5.29
CA ILE A 70 2.08 -9.47 4.39
C ILE A 70 3.48 -9.54 5.00
N SER A 71 4.43 -10.08 4.22
CA SER A 71 5.87 -9.94 4.43
C SER A 71 6.44 -9.11 3.29
N TYR A 72 6.99 -7.95 3.59
CA TYR A 72 7.50 -7.02 2.58
C TYR A 72 8.96 -6.65 2.87
N VAL A 73 9.83 -6.83 1.87
CA VAL A 73 11.20 -6.34 1.88
C VAL A 73 11.28 -5.13 0.94
N LEU A 74 11.57 -3.98 1.52
CA LEU A 74 11.98 -2.78 0.80
C LEU A 74 13.51 -2.77 0.74
N ASP A 75 14.08 -2.58 -0.44
CA ASP A 75 15.52 -2.48 -0.62
C ASP A 75 15.85 -1.56 -1.80
N TYR A 76 16.53 -0.47 -1.50
CA TYR A 76 17.00 0.52 -2.47
C TYR A 76 18.53 0.56 -2.45
N ASP A 77 19.12 0.74 -3.60
CA ASP A 77 20.56 1.07 -3.69
C ASP A 77 20.79 2.53 -3.28
N ASN A 78 20.57 2.80 -1.98
CA ASN A 78 20.66 4.13 -1.41
C ASN A 78 21.18 4.05 0.04
N PRO A 79 22.26 4.77 0.41
CA PRO A 79 22.87 4.65 1.73
C PRO A 79 21.99 5.16 2.88
N VAL A 80 21.00 5.99 2.59
CA VAL A 80 20.06 6.55 3.58
C VAL A 80 18.81 5.69 3.68
N LEU A 81 18.28 5.27 2.54
CA LEU A 81 17.12 4.38 2.47
C LEU A 81 17.59 2.93 2.60
N LYS A 82 17.98 2.53 3.82
CA LYS A 82 18.42 1.16 4.12
C LYS A 82 17.32 0.16 3.86
N SER A 83 17.69 -1.09 3.65
CA SER A 83 16.72 -2.20 3.57
C SER A 83 15.83 -2.22 4.80
N GLN A 84 14.53 -2.33 4.57
CA GLN A 84 13.51 -2.41 5.61
C GLN A 84 12.67 -3.66 5.41
N PHE A 85 12.19 -4.22 6.49
CA PHE A 85 11.34 -5.41 6.48
C PHE A 85 10.08 -5.17 7.31
N PHE A 86 8.95 -5.56 6.78
CA PHE A 86 7.66 -5.57 7.45
C PHE A 86 7.08 -6.98 7.41
N ASN A 87 6.51 -7.44 8.52
CA ASN A 87 5.78 -8.70 8.57
C ASN A 87 4.67 -8.61 9.61
N ALA A 88 3.43 -8.82 9.17
CA ALA A 88 2.29 -8.87 10.09
C ALA A 88 1.06 -9.53 9.46
N THR A 89 0.14 -10.01 10.32
CA THR A 89 -1.26 -10.24 9.98
C THR A 89 -1.97 -8.90 9.92
N ILE A 90 -2.64 -8.63 8.81
CA ILE A 90 -3.33 -7.37 8.57
C ILE A 90 -4.72 -7.42 9.19
N THR A 91 -4.91 -6.63 10.22
CA THR A 91 -6.19 -6.40 10.87
C THR A 91 -6.59 -4.93 10.77
N PRO A 92 -7.88 -4.56 10.91
CA PRO A 92 -8.29 -3.14 10.93
C PRO A 92 -7.52 -2.30 11.96
N GLN A 93 -7.27 -2.85 13.15
CA GLN A 93 -6.50 -2.15 14.18
C GLN A 93 -5.04 -1.94 13.77
N LEU A 94 -4.36 -2.99 13.28
CA LEU A 94 -2.98 -2.87 12.83
C LEU A 94 -2.88 -1.90 11.65
N PHE A 95 -3.83 -1.94 10.72
CA PHE A 95 -3.89 -1.00 9.60
C PHE A 95 -4.00 0.45 10.09
N GLU A 96 -4.93 0.74 11.00
CA GLU A 96 -5.14 2.06 11.57
C GLU A 96 -3.89 2.60 12.29
N GLU A 97 -3.28 1.78 13.15
CA GLU A 97 -2.18 2.22 14.03
C GLU A 97 -0.82 2.25 13.32
N ASN A 98 -0.60 1.36 12.35
CA ASN A 98 0.74 1.05 11.87
C ASN A 98 0.93 1.25 10.36
N ILE A 99 -0.12 1.25 9.56
CA ILE A 99 -0.03 1.31 8.09
C ILE A 99 -0.62 2.61 7.55
N ALA A 100 -1.85 2.94 7.91
CA ALA A 100 -2.52 4.13 7.42
C ALA A 100 -1.74 5.43 7.66
N PRO A 101 -0.98 5.62 8.78
CA PRO A 101 -0.21 6.82 8.99
C PRO A 101 1.08 6.91 8.17
N ALA A 102 1.51 5.86 7.47
CA ALA A 102 2.76 5.86 6.72
C ALA A 102 2.65 6.70 5.44
N ARG A 103 3.53 7.68 5.30
CA ARG A 103 3.52 8.64 4.19
C ARG A 103 4.30 8.15 2.99
N THR A 104 3.89 8.62 1.82
CA THR A 104 4.60 8.41 0.56
C THR A 104 5.99 9.05 0.60
N PHE A 105 6.89 8.52 -0.22
CA PHE A 105 8.27 8.98 -0.30
C PHE A 105 8.80 8.89 -1.74
N CYS A 106 9.86 9.65 -2.00
CA CYS A 106 10.67 9.55 -3.21
C CYS A 106 12.13 9.90 -2.91
N LEU A 107 13.04 9.48 -3.77
CA LEU A 107 14.40 9.99 -3.75
C LEU A 107 14.45 11.42 -4.29
N GLU A 108 15.36 12.24 -3.79
CA GLU A 108 15.56 13.63 -4.26
C GLU A 108 15.80 13.67 -5.79
N SER A 109 16.58 12.72 -6.32
CA SER A 109 16.81 12.57 -7.77
C SER A 109 15.54 12.26 -8.56
N GLU A 110 14.66 11.41 -8.02
CA GLU A 110 13.37 11.07 -8.63
C GLU A 110 12.41 12.28 -8.61
N ALA A 111 12.39 13.05 -7.51
CA ALA A 111 11.58 14.25 -7.39
C ALA A 111 11.95 15.31 -8.45
N GLU A 112 13.25 15.49 -8.75
CA GLU A 112 13.73 16.40 -9.78
C GLU A 112 13.30 15.94 -11.18
N GLU A 113 13.38 14.65 -11.46
CA GLU A 113 12.97 14.06 -12.74
C GLU A 113 11.46 14.16 -12.95
N LEU A 114 10.65 13.84 -11.94
CA LEU A 114 9.19 13.98 -11.98
C LEU A 114 8.78 15.42 -12.28
N LYS A 115 9.39 16.41 -11.63
CA LYS A 115 9.13 17.82 -11.88
C LYS A 115 9.47 18.24 -13.32
N LYS A 116 10.60 17.78 -13.86
CA LYS A 116 11.01 18.05 -15.26
C LYS A 116 9.98 17.48 -16.26
N ASN A 117 9.38 16.35 -15.93
CA ASN A 117 8.36 15.68 -16.75
C ASN A 117 6.93 16.22 -16.51
N GLY A 118 6.77 17.27 -15.68
CA GLY A 118 5.47 17.85 -15.36
C GLY A 118 4.58 16.98 -14.46
N LEU A 119 5.15 15.97 -13.81
CA LEU A 119 4.50 15.07 -12.86
C LEU A 119 4.71 15.56 -11.42
N GLY A 120 3.93 15.02 -10.48
CA GLY A 120 4.06 15.36 -9.05
C GLY A 120 3.72 16.82 -8.73
N LYS A 121 2.82 17.46 -9.49
CA LYS A 121 2.47 18.90 -9.35
C LYS A 121 1.94 19.26 -7.96
N GLY A 122 1.31 18.32 -7.27
CA GLY A 122 0.80 18.48 -5.90
C GLY A 122 1.75 17.99 -4.81
N ALA A 123 2.92 17.44 -5.19
CA ALA A 123 3.88 16.92 -4.23
C ALA A 123 4.77 18.04 -3.67
N ASP A 124 4.85 18.12 -2.36
CA ASP A 124 5.74 19.01 -1.61
C ASP A 124 6.38 18.27 -0.43
N TYR A 125 7.18 19.01 0.37
CA TYR A 125 7.86 18.40 1.53
C TYR A 125 6.91 18.10 2.70
N ASP A 126 5.67 18.58 2.69
CA ASP A 126 4.69 18.34 3.75
C ASP A 126 3.91 17.04 3.50
N ASN A 127 3.69 16.69 2.22
CA ASN A 127 2.92 15.51 1.81
C ASN A 127 3.76 14.37 1.20
N THR A 128 5.07 14.56 1.04
CA THR A 128 5.98 13.54 0.48
C THR A 128 7.30 13.55 1.24
N LEU A 129 7.72 12.40 1.76
CA LEU A 129 9.04 12.26 2.37
C LEU A 129 10.12 12.22 1.28
N VAL A 130 10.82 13.32 1.07
CA VAL A 130 11.92 13.39 0.11
C VAL A 130 13.21 12.91 0.76
N VAL A 131 13.80 11.82 0.25
CA VAL A 131 15.02 11.22 0.79
C VAL A 131 16.24 11.76 0.04
N GLY A 132 17.00 12.60 0.70
CA GLY A 132 18.27 13.14 0.20
C GLY A 132 19.49 12.35 0.67
N LYS A 133 20.68 12.87 0.37
CA LYS A 133 21.97 12.20 0.67
C LYS A 133 22.25 11.99 2.17
N LYS A 134 21.62 12.76 3.06
CA LYS A 134 21.88 12.73 4.52
C LYS A 134 20.68 12.32 5.35
N GLY A 135 19.53 12.04 4.73
CA GLY A 135 18.28 11.74 5.42
C GLY A 135 17.08 12.34 4.71
N VAL A 136 15.94 12.30 5.40
CA VAL A 136 14.71 12.95 4.92
C VAL A 136 14.88 14.46 4.98
N ILE A 137 14.51 15.15 3.90
CA ILE A 137 14.67 16.60 3.74
C ILE A 137 13.43 17.30 4.33
N ARG A 138 13.66 18.30 5.21
CA ARG A 138 12.63 19.17 5.78
C ARG A 138 11.48 18.45 6.49
N ASN A 139 11.68 17.20 6.85
CA ASN A 139 10.66 16.40 7.54
C ASN A 139 11.32 15.33 8.43
N THR A 140 10.52 14.66 9.24
CA THR A 140 10.95 13.52 10.08
C THR A 140 10.01 12.35 9.87
N VAL A 141 10.53 11.13 9.94
CA VAL A 141 9.71 9.90 9.83
C VAL A 141 8.82 9.73 11.05
N ARG A 142 7.61 9.22 10.85
CA ARG A 142 6.66 8.82 11.92
C ARG A 142 7.04 7.48 12.54
N PHE A 143 7.64 6.60 11.74
CA PHE A 143 8.11 5.27 12.15
C PHE A 143 9.54 5.06 11.63
N PRO A 144 10.40 4.34 12.35
CA PRO A 144 11.75 4.01 11.86
C PRO A 144 11.73 3.27 10.50
N ASP A 145 10.66 2.56 10.22
CA ASP A 145 10.39 1.75 9.04
C ASP A 145 9.21 2.28 8.21
N GLU A 146 8.99 3.61 8.21
CA GLU A 146 7.84 4.25 7.55
C GLU A 146 7.77 3.94 6.06
N PHE A 147 8.91 3.84 5.38
CA PHE A 147 8.96 3.60 3.94
C PHE A 147 8.39 2.23 3.54
N VAL A 148 8.75 1.15 4.25
CA VAL A 148 8.18 -0.18 3.97
C VAL A 148 6.71 -0.25 4.36
N ARG A 149 6.29 0.45 5.42
CA ARG A 149 4.87 0.54 5.80
C ARG A 149 4.04 1.22 4.72
N HIS A 150 4.58 2.27 4.10
CA HIS A 150 3.91 2.90 2.96
C HIS A 150 3.80 1.96 1.76
N LYS A 151 4.83 1.15 1.47
CA LYS A 151 4.73 0.13 0.40
C LYS A 151 3.70 -0.95 0.70
N VAL A 152 3.48 -1.27 1.96
CA VAL A 152 2.37 -2.14 2.39
C VAL A 152 1.02 -1.43 2.21
N LEU A 153 0.92 -0.13 2.51
CA LEU A 153 -0.27 0.68 2.24
C LEU A 153 -0.61 0.70 0.74
N ASP A 154 0.39 0.94 -0.13
CA ASP A 154 0.26 0.89 -1.59
C ASP A 154 -0.31 -0.46 -2.04
N PHE A 155 0.27 -1.57 -1.55
CA PHE A 155 -0.17 -2.91 -1.90
C PHE A 155 -1.61 -3.20 -1.46
N ILE A 156 -1.98 -2.81 -0.24
CA ILE A 156 -3.36 -2.97 0.26
C ILE A 156 -4.34 -2.17 -0.61
N GLY A 157 -3.96 -0.96 -1.03
CA GLY A 157 -4.74 -0.14 -1.95
C GLY A 157 -4.92 -0.81 -3.31
N ASP A 158 -3.83 -1.29 -3.92
CA ASP A 158 -3.87 -2.00 -5.19
C ASP A 158 -4.73 -3.27 -5.10
N LEU A 159 -4.58 -4.03 -4.00
CA LEU A 159 -5.32 -5.26 -3.75
C LEU A 159 -6.84 -5.05 -3.76
N TYR A 160 -7.30 -3.88 -3.34
CA TYR A 160 -8.72 -3.53 -3.30
C TYR A 160 -9.38 -3.54 -4.70
N LEU A 161 -8.62 -3.42 -5.77
CA LEU A 161 -9.10 -3.57 -7.15
C LEU A 161 -9.67 -4.95 -7.47
N LEU A 162 -9.42 -5.97 -6.63
CA LEU A 162 -10.10 -7.27 -6.71
C LEU A 162 -11.58 -7.21 -6.33
N GLY A 163 -12.03 -6.12 -5.69
CA GLY A 163 -13.40 -5.92 -5.22
C GLY A 163 -13.79 -6.77 -4.01
N MET A 164 -12.84 -7.48 -3.41
CA MET A 164 -13.04 -8.27 -2.19
C MET A 164 -11.71 -8.51 -1.47
N PRO A 165 -11.72 -8.72 -0.13
CA PRO A 165 -10.55 -9.14 0.61
C PRO A 165 -10.08 -10.54 0.20
N ILE A 166 -8.81 -10.84 0.50
CA ILE A 166 -8.24 -12.17 0.32
C ILE A 166 -7.82 -12.77 1.66
N ARG A 167 -7.75 -14.11 1.71
CA ARG A 167 -7.00 -14.87 2.71
C ARG A 167 -5.80 -15.52 2.04
N GLY A 168 -4.63 -15.23 2.54
CA GLY A 168 -3.36 -15.69 1.99
C GLY A 168 -2.20 -14.88 2.55
N HIS A 169 -0.99 -15.41 2.44
CA HIS A 169 0.22 -14.73 2.85
C HIS A 169 0.98 -14.18 1.64
N VAL A 170 1.12 -12.87 1.57
CA VAL A 170 1.84 -12.18 0.51
C VAL A 170 3.30 -11.99 0.91
N PHE A 171 4.21 -12.34 0.00
CA PHE A 171 5.64 -12.09 0.09
C PHE A 171 6.05 -11.15 -1.02
N ALA A 172 6.52 -9.97 -0.69
CA ALA A 172 6.93 -8.94 -1.65
C ALA A 172 8.39 -8.53 -1.42
N VAL A 173 9.16 -8.48 -2.48
CA VAL A 173 10.53 -7.98 -2.49
C VAL A 173 10.63 -6.90 -3.55
N LYS A 174 10.89 -5.66 -3.13
CA LYS A 174 11.01 -4.50 -4.03
C LYS A 174 9.80 -4.29 -4.96
N SER A 175 8.62 -4.77 -4.57
CA SER A 175 7.42 -4.66 -5.40
C SER A 175 6.95 -3.20 -5.50
N GLY A 176 6.14 -2.95 -6.50
CA GLY A 176 5.45 -1.68 -6.72
C GLY A 176 4.18 -1.91 -7.52
N HIS A 177 3.44 -0.86 -7.85
CA HIS A 177 2.13 -0.95 -8.51
C HIS A 177 2.12 -1.87 -9.73
N THR A 178 3.15 -1.84 -10.57
CA THR A 178 3.23 -2.70 -11.77
C THR A 178 3.17 -4.19 -11.43
N LEU A 179 4.00 -4.66 -10.45
CA LEU A 179 3.99 -6.05 -10.04
C LEU A 179 2.73 -6.38 -9.25
N ASN A 180 2.28 -5.48 -8.38
CA ASN A 180 1.06 -5.65 -7.62
C ASN A 180 -0.11 -5.93 -8.56
N ILE A 181 -0.32 -5.10 -9.59
CA ILE A 181 -1.39 -5.27 -10.58
C ILE A 181 -1.24 -6.57 -11.39
N GLN A 182 -0.01 -6.97 -11.73
CA GLN A 182 0.21 -8.26 -12.40
C GLN A 182 -0.16 -9.45 -11.50
N LEU A 183 0.16 -9.40 -10.21
CA LEU A 183 -0.27 -10.41 -9.24
C LEU A 183 -1.80 -10.45 -9.14
N LEU A 184 -2.45 -9.29 -9.02
CA LEU A 184 -3.91 -9.20 -8.95
C LEU A 184 -4.59 -9.86 -10.15
N LYS A 185 -4.09 -9.64 -11.36
CA LYS A 185 -4.61 -10.30 -12.57
C LYS A 185 -4.50 -11.82 -12.48
N LYS A 186 -3.43 -12.36 -11.91
CA LYS A 186 -3.28 -13.81 -11.70
C LYS A 186 -4.24 -14.33 -10.63
N ILE A 187 -4.42 -13.60 -9.53
CA ILE A 187 -5.40 -13.95 -8.48
C ILE A 187 -6.82 -13.94 -9.07
N TYR A 188 -7.16 -12.91 -9.84
CA TYR A 188 -8.47 -12.81 -10.49
C TYR A 188 -8.74 -13.98 -11.42
N ALA A 189 -7.75 -14.40 -12.21
CA ALA A 189 -7.87 -15.55 -13.09
C ALA A 189 -8.04 -16.90 -12.34
N GLN A 190 -7.55 -17.02 -11.10
CA GLN A 190 -7.86 -18.17 -10.24
C GLN A 190 -9.32 -18.15 -9.77
N LYS A 191 -9.84 -16.97 -9.42
CA LYS A 191 -11.22 -16.79 -8.98
C LYS A 191 -12.25 -17.21 -10.05
N GLU A 192 -11.96 -16.98 -11.34
CA GLU A 192 -12.86 -17.35 -12.43
C GLU A 192 -12.90 -18.88 -12.70
N LYS A 193 -11.96 -19.64 -12.13
CA LYS A 193 -11.87 -21.10 -12.31
C LYS A 193 -12.59 -21.91 -11.20
N HIS A 194 -12.97 -21.22 -10.13
CA HIS A 194 -13.63 -21.80 -8.94
C HIS A 194 -14.95 -21.10 -8.66
#